data_37438ddca6a7068edb2f283386531846
#
_entry.id   37438ddca6a7068edb2f283386531846
#
_cell.length_a   1.000
_cell.length_b   1.000
_cell.length_c   1.000
_cell.angle_alpha   90.00
_cell.angle_beta   90.00
_cell.angle_gamma   90.00
#
_symmetry.space_group_name_H-M   'P 1'
#
loop_
_entity.id
_entity.type
_entity.pdbx_description
1 polymer ?
#
loop_
_entity_poly.entity_id
_entity_poly.type
_entity_poly.pdbx_seq_one_letter_code
_entity_poly.pdbx_strand_id
1 'polypeptide(L)'
;MNIFFLDKDPKIAAQLQCDKHVVKMVLETAQMLSTAARKRGFELGYKSAYPKHPMTLWVNESPHNYAWAIQHGLALGTEYQLRYRKVYKSHEVIKELTMLDDGDSTQMTKPPQCMPDEYKTEDYVQSYRNYYVGDKKRFAKYTNRTTPEFMQ
;
A
#
# COMPACT_ATOMS: atom_id res chain seq x y z
N MET A 1 -1.88 2.94 -10.05
CA MET A 1 -1.59 1.90 -9.04
C MET A 1 -0.25 2.14 -8.39
N ASN A 2 -0.19 2.08 -7.07
CA ASN A 2 1.09 2.14 -6.37
C ASN A 2 0.95 1.60 -4.95
N ILE A 3 2.08 1.35 -4.31
CA ILE A 3 2.23 1.17 -2.87
C ILE A 3 3.39 2.07 -2.47
N PHE A 4 3.16 2.94 -1.48
CA PHE A 4 4.20 3.86 -1.01
C PHE A 4 4.96 3.20 0.14
N PHE A 5 6.11 2.61 -0.20
CA PHE A 5 6.97 1.92 0.77
C PHE A 5 7.78 2.95 1.60
N LEU A 6 7.09 3.71 2.43
CA LEU A 6 7.73 4.75 3.25
C LEU A 6 8.47 4.17 4.45
N ASP A 7 8.30 2.89 4.72
CA ASP A 7 9.02 2.11 5.72
C ASP A 7 8.98 0.64 5.29
N LYS A 8 9.90 -0.17 5.82
CA LYS A 8 9.90 -1.62 5.58
C LYS A 8 8.75 -2.31 6.31
N ASP A 9 8.35 -1.78 7.46
CA ASP A 9 7.20 -2.27 8.22
C ASP A 9 5.91 -1.79 7.54
N PRO A 10 5.00 -2.71 7.15
CA PRO A 10 3.78 -2.33 6.44
C PRO A 10 2.87 -1.41 7.26
N LYS A 11 2.85 -1.57 8.56
CA LYS A 11 2.03 -0.75 9.45
C LYS A 11 2.59 0.66 9.58
N ILE A 12 3.90 0.78 9.76
CA ILE A 12 4.58 2.08 9.84
C ILE A 12 4.46 2.80 8.49
N ALA A 13 4.66 2.07 7.39
CA ALA A 13 4.49 2.65 6.05
C ALA A 13 3.12 3.29 5.86
N ALA A 14 2.06 2.66 6.38
CA ALA A 14 0.70 3.20 6.33
C ALA A 14 0.58 4.49 7.16
N GLN A 15 1.15 4.51 8.35
CA GLN A 15 1.10 5.67 9.25
C GLN A 15 1.83 6.89 8.69
N LEU A 16 2.83 6.67 7.85
CA LEU A 16 3.64 7.74 7.25
C LEU A 16 2.99 8.36 6.00
N GLN A 17 1.92 7.77 5.47
CA GLN A 17 1.23 8.31 4.31
C GLN A 17 0.38 9.52 4.67
N CYS A 18 0.34 10.50 3.77
CA CYS A 18 -0.50 11.68 3.91
C CYS A 18 -1.98 11.33 3.75
N ASP A 19 -2.86 12.21 4.21
CA ASP A 19 -4.31 12.00 4.22
C ASP A 19 -4.85 11.56 2.86
N LYS A 20 -4.46 12.26 1.80
CA LYS A 20 -4.93 11.97 0.45
C LYS A 20 -4.58 10.56 0.00
N HIS A 21 -3.39 10.08 0.36
CA HIS A 21 -2.95 8.74 0.03
C HIS A 21 -3.60 7.67 0.91
N VAL A 22 -3.82 7.95 2.19
CA VAL A 22 -4.57 7.02 3.05
C VAL A 22 -5.93 6.72 2.43
N VAL A 23 -6.64 7.76 1.96
CA VAL A 23 -7.95 7.58 1.32
C VAL A 23 -7.84 6.76 0.03
N LYS A 24 -6.92 7.13 -0.86
CA LYS A 24 -6.80 6.54 -2.18
C LYS A 24 -6.20 5.13 -2.14
N MET A 25 -5.20 4.92 -1.31
CA MET A 25 -4.41 3.69 -1.33
C MET A 25 -5.11 2.50 -0.64
N VAL A 26 -6.07 2.73 0.25
CA VAL A 26 -6.91 1.63 0.75
C VAL A 26 -7.61 0.95 -0.43
N LEU A 27 -8.21 1.74 -1.31
CA LEU A 27 -8.90 1.23 -2.50
C LEU A 27 -7.93 0.53 -3.45
N GLU A 28 -6.82 1.17 -3.79
CA GLU A 28 -5.87 0.60 -4.75
C GLU A 28 -5.23 -0.70 -4.21
N THR A 29 -4.93 -0.77 -2.92
CA THR A 29 -4.42 -1.98 -2.30
C THR A 29 -5.45 -3.10 -2.36
N ALA A 30 -6.71 -2.79 -2.06
CA ALA A 30 -7.80 -3.76 -2.19
C ALA A 30 -7.95 -4.26 -3.63
N GLN A 31 -7.79 -3.37 -4.61
CA GLN A 31 -7.85 -3.74 -6.03
C GLN A 31 -6.69 -4.65 -6.44
N MET A 32 -5.47 -4.36 -6.00
CA MET A 32 -4.30 -5.20 -6.29
C MET A 32 -4.43 -6.59 -5.66
N LEU A 33 -4.88 -6.66 -4.41
CA LEU A 33 -5.11 -7.92 -3.70
C LEU A 33 -6.22 -8.74 -4.36
N SER A 34 -7.31 -8.08 -4.77
CA SER A 34 -8.42 -8.73 -5.48
C SER A 34 -7.96 -9.30 -6.82
N THR A 35 -7.14 -8.54 -7.55
CA THR A 35 -6.59 -8.97 -8.83
C THR A 35 -5.70 -10.21 -8.65
N ALA A 36 -4.85 -10.21 -7.61
CA ALA A 36 -4.00 -11.35 -7.28
C ALA A 36 -4.85 -12.58 -6.90
N ALA A 37 -5.91 -12.39 -6.11
CA ALA A 37 -6.81 -13.47 -5.71
C ALA A 37 -7.48 -14.10 -6.93
N ARG A 38 -8.00 -13.29 -7.85
CA ARG A 38 -8.65 -13.77 -9.07
C ARG A 38 -7.69 -14.51 -9.99
N LYS A 39 -6.44 -14.05 -10.08
CA LYS A 39 -5.41 -14.75 -10.86
C LYS A 39 -5.10 -16.13 -10.27
N ARG A 40 -5.27 -16.31 -8.96
CA ARG A 40 -5.14 -17.60 -8.28
C ARG A 40 -6.40 -18.46 -8.36
N GLY A 41 -7.46 -17.99 -9.02
CA GLY A 41 -8.71 -18.72 -9.21
C GLY A 41 -9.79 -18.45 -8.17
N PHE A 42 -9.65 -17.44 -7.32
CA PHE A 42 -10.63 -17.08 -6.30
C PHE A 42 -11.43 -15.84 -6.71
N GLU A 43 -12.74 -15.96 -6.75
CA GLU A 43 -13.64 -14.84 -7.06
C GLU A 43 -13.97 -14.04 -5.80
N LEU A 44 -12.96 -13.36 -5.26
CA LEU A 44 -13.07 -12.56 -4.04
C LEU A 44 -12.74 -11.10 -4.32
N GLY A 45 -13.36 -10.20 -3.55
CA GLY A 45 -13.08 -8.78 -3.62
C GLY A 45 -13.58 -8.10 -4.87
N TYR A 46 -12.87 -7.05 -5.28
CA TYR A 46 -13.22 -6.27 -6.46
C TYR A 46 -12.90 -7.02 -7.76
N LYS A 47 -13.41 -6.49 -8.87
CA LYS A 47 -13.01 -6.97 -10.19
C LYS A 47 -11.52 -6.72 -10.41
N SER A 48 -10.90 -7.53 -11.27
CA SER A 48 -9.51 -7.36 -11.65
C SER A 48 -9.28 -5.94 -12.21
N ALA A 49 -8.22 -5.28 -11.74
CA ALA A 49 -7.86 -3.92 -12.14
C ALA A 49 -6.35 -3.85 -12.40
N TYR A 50 -5.98 -3.30 -13.56
CA TYR A 50 -4.59 -3.08 -13.95
C TYR A 50 -3.67 -4.31 -13.71
N PRO A 51 -4.04 -5.49 -14.25
CA PRO A 51 -3.35 -6.75 -13.92
C PRO A 51 -1.90 -6.80 -14.37
N LYS A 52 -1.50 -5.95 -15.32
CA LYS A 52 -0.13 -5.89 -15.84
C LYS A 52 0.72 -4.79 -15.21
N HIS A 53 0.16 -3.98 -14.32
CA HIS A 53 0.93 -2.92 -13.67
C HIS A 53 2.02 -3.55 -12.79
N PRO A 54 3.25 -3.01 -12.80
CA PRO A 54 4.36 -3.59 -12.03
C PRO A 54 4.05 -3.85 -10.57
N MET A 55 3.33 -2.93 -9.90
CA MET A 55 3.00 -3.12 -8.49
C MET A 55 1.97 -4.23 -8.29
N THR A 56 0.99 -4.36 -9.19
CA THR A 56 0.02 -5.45 -9.16
C THR A 56 0.73 -6.79 -9.37
N LEU A 57 1.67 -6.85 -10.30
CA LEU A 57 2.47 -8.05 -10.54
C LEU A 57 3.29 -8.43 -9.31
N TRP A 58 3.88 -7.43 -8.62
CA TRP A 58 4.64 -7.67 -7.40
C TRP A 58 3.78 -8.30 -6.30
N VAL A 59 2.58 -7.77 -6.08
CA VAL A 59 1.64 -8.32 -5.07
C VAL A 59 1.34 -9.80 -5.34
N ASN A 60 1.24 -10.18 -6.62
CA ASN A 60 0.93 -11.56 -7.03
C ASN A 60 2.16 -12.46 -7.18
N GLU A 61 3.36 -11.91 -7.11
CA GLU A 61 4.60 -12.64 -7.39
C GLU A 61 4.90 -13.73 -6.35
N SER A 62 4.54 -13.50 -5.10
CA SER A 62 4.77 -14.46 -4.03
C SER A 62 3.74 -14.33 -2.91
N PRO A 63 3.53 -15.40 -2.11
CA PRO A 63 2.66 -15.31 -0.94
C PRO A 63 3.18 -14.31 0.09
N HIS A 64 4.49 -14.08 0.13
CA HIS A 64 5.10 -13.13 1.06
C HIS A 64 4.78 -11.68 0.68
N ASN A 65 4.77 -11.38 -0.61
CA ASN A 65 4.38 -10.06 -1.12
C ASN A 65 2.89 -9.79 -0.86
N TYR A 66 2.06 -10.80 -1.10
CA TYR A 66 0.64 -10.73 -0.79
C TYR A 66 0.42 -10.45 0.71
N ALA A 67 1.13 -11.18 1.58
CA ALA A 67 1.05 -10.99 3.03
C ALA A 67 1.42 -9.56 3.45
N TRP A 68 2.49 -9.01 2.88
CA TRP A 68 2.89 -7.63 3.15
C TRP A 68 1.79 -6.65 2.73
N ALA A 69 1.23 -6.84 1.53
CA ALA A 69 0.16 -5.97 1.02
C ALA A 69 -1.11 -6.07 1.86
N ILE A 70 -1.46 -7.26 2.36
CA ILE A 70 -2.59 -7.45 3.30
C ILE A 70 -2.36 -6.63 4.57
N GLN A 71 -1.20 -6.77 5.21
CA GLN A 71 -0.90 -6.06 6.45
C GLN A 71 -0.91 -4.54 6.23
N HIS A 72 -0.35 -4.09 5.12
CA HIS A 72 -0.33 -2.68 4.76
C HIS A 72 -1.74 -2.15 4.50
N GLY A 73 -2.55 -2.88 3.75
CA GLY A 73 -3.93 -2.51 3.44
C GLY A 73 -4.81 -2.44 4.69
N LEU A 74 -4.67 -3.40 5.60
CA LEU A 74 -5.39 -3.37 6.88
C LEU A 74 -4.96 -2.16 7.72
N ALA A 75 -3.66 -1.85 7.74
CA ALA A 75 -3.15 -0.70 8.46
C ALA A 75 -3.64 0.63 7.84
N LEU A 76 -3.74 0.71 6.51
CA LEU A 76 -4.33 1.88 5.84
C LEU A 76 -5.81 2.06 6.20
N GLY A 77 -6.57 0.97 6.26
CA GLY A 77 -7.97 1.03 6.70
C GLY A 77 -8.10 1.52 8.14
N THR A 78 -7.20 1.07 9.01
CA THR A 78 -7.14 1.55 10.41
C THR A 78 -6.77 3.05 10.45
N GLU A 79 -5.81 3.48 9.64
CA GLU A 79 -5.44 4.90 9.53
C GLU A 79 -6.61 5.75 9.05
N TYR A 80 -7.35 5.26 8.05
CA TYR A 80 -8.54 5.96 7.57
C TYR A 80 -9.55 6.17 8.70
N GLN A 81 -9.82 5.12 9.47
CA GLN A 81 -10.75 5.19 10.59
C GLN A 81 -10.24 6.15 11.68
N LEU A 82 -8.95 6.11 11.99
CA LEU A 82 -8.32 7.00 12.96
C LEU A 82 -8.45 8.47 12.53
N ARG A 83 -8.15 8.76 11.26
CA ARG A 83 -8.09 10.14 10.76
C ARG A 83 -9.46 10.73 10.48
N TYR A 84 -10.40 9.94 9.94
CA TYR A 84 -11.70 10.42 9.47
C TYR A 84 -12.89 9.91 10.28
N ARG A 85 -12.67 9.03 11.25
CA ARG A 85 -13.70 8.44 12.13
C ARG A 85 -14.82 7.76 11.33
N LYS A 86 -14.46 7.12 10.22
CA LYS A 86 -15.37 6.39 9.32
C LYS A 86 -14.77 5.05 8.97
N VAL A 87 -15.62 4.08 8.65
CA VAL A 87 -15.20 2.78 8.12
C VAL A 87 -15.21 2.86 6.59
N TYR A 88 -14.13 2.38 5.98
CA TYR A 88 -14.01 2.34 4.52
C TYR A 88 -14.39 0.94 4.01
N LYS A 89 -15.24 0.87 2.99
CA LYS A 89 -15.65 -0.40 2.38
C LYS A 89 -14.44 -1.23 1.93
N SER A 90 -13.44 -0.60 1.35
CA SER A 90 -12.23 -1.30 0.91
C SER A 90 -11.48 -1.97 2.06
N HIS A 91 -11.56 -1.44 3.28
CA HIS A 91 -11.01 -2.08 4.47
C HIS A 91 -11.68 -3.44 4.72
N GLU A 92 -13.02 -3.49 4.60
CA GLU A 92 -13.77 -4.74 4.76
C GLU A 92 -13.42 -5.74 3.65
N VAL A 93 -13.23 -5.25 2.41
CA VAL A 93 -12.80 -6.09 1.29
C VAL A 93 -11.42 -6.72 1.58
N ILE A 94 -10.48 -5.93 2.11
CA ILE A 94 -9.14 -6.45 2.46
C ILE A 94 -9.23 -7.48 3.57
N LYS A 95 -10.08 -7.27 4.58
CA LYS A 95 -10.31 -8.28 5.64
C LYS A 95 -10.76 -9.62 5.06
N GLU A 96 -11.65 -9.60 4.09
CA GLU A 96 -12.11 -10.81 3.41
C GLU A 96 -10.96 -11.49 2.65
N LEU A 97 -10.11 -10.71 1.99
CA LEU A 97 -8.95 -11.21 1.24
C LEU A 97 -7.86 -11.80 2.14
N THR A 98 -7.90 -11.52 3.44
CA THR A 98 -6.96 -12.06 4.43
C THR A 98 -7.02 -13.59 4.49
N MET A 99 -8.15 -14.21 4.11
CA MET A 99 -8.27 -15.67 4.10
C MET A 99 -7.26 -16.35 3.17
N LEU A 100 -6.71 -15.62 2.19
CA LEU A 100 -5.71 -16.13 1.27
C LEU A 100 -4.28 -15.81 1.71
N ASP A 101 -4.10 -15.19 2.89
CA ASP A 101 -2.81 -14.81 3.42
C ASP A 101 -2.18 -16.00 4.14
N ASP A 102 -1.20 -16.62 3.49
CA ASP A 102 -0.46 -17.78 4.01
C ASP A 102 1.06 -17.56 3.96
N GLY A 103 1.49 -16.31 3.76
CA GLY A 103 2.90 -15.95 3.63
C GLY A 103 3.47 -15.26 4.86
N ASP A 104 4.78 -15.19 4.91
CA ASP A 104 5.54 -14.41 5.88
C ASP A 104 5.97 -13.09 5.23
N SER A 105 5.40 -11.98 5.68
CA SER A 105 5.65 -10.66 5.09
C SER A 105 7.11 -10.22 5.20
N THR A 106 7.87 -10.79 6.14
CA THR A 106 9.30 -10.47 6.27
C THR A 106 10.15 -11.05 5.14
N GLN A 107 9.59 -11.98 4.36
CA GLN A 107 10.25 -12.63 3.23
C GLN A 107 9.84 -12.00 1.90
N MET A 108 9.29 -10.81 1.90
CA MET A 108 8.89 -10.12 0.66
C MET A 108 10.09 -9.88 -0.27
N THR A 109 9.84 -9.90 -1.57
CA THR A 109 10.86 -9.55 -2.56
C THR A 109 10.97 -8.02 -2.69
N LYS A 110 12.05 -7.56 -3.31
CA LYS A 110 12.25 -6.13 -3.54
C LYS A 110 11.11 -5.58 -4.40
N PRO A 111 10.37 -4.55 -3.94
CA PRO A 111 9.27 -4.01 -4.72
C PRO A 111 9.75 -3.13 -5.87
N PRO A 112 8.93 -2.96 -6.92
CA PRO A 112 9.24 -2.02 -7.98
C PRO A 112 9.17 -0.57 -7.47
N GLN A 113 10.00 0.29 -8.05
CA GLN A 113 10.00 1.71 -7.73
C GLN A 113 9.18 2.45 -8.79
N CYS A 114 7.88 2.60 -8.52
CA CYS A 114 6.94 3.23 -9.44
C CYS A 114 6.91 4.76 -9.23
N MET A 115 7.93 5.43 -9.77
CA MET A 115 8.13 6.86 -9.64
C MET A 115 9.07 7.37 -10.72
N PRO A 116 9.17 8.70 -10.93
CA PRO A 116 10.19 9.27 -11.83
C PRO A 116 11.61 8.89 -11.42
N ASP A 117 12.47 8.68 -12.41
CA ASP A 117 13.84 8.19 -12.19
C ASP A 117 14.66 9.07 -11.25
N GLU A 118 14.40 10.39 -11.22
CA GLU A 118 15.13 11.33 -10.35
C GLU A 118 15.02 11.01 -8.86
N TYR A 119 13.99 10.26 -8.44
CA TYR A 119 13.78 9.89 -7.04
C TYR A 119 14.35 8.52 -6.69
N LYS A 120 14.71 7.73 -7.70
CA LYS A 120 15.11 6.33 -7.50
C LYS A 120 16.51 6.21 -6.92
N THR A 121 16.66 5.29 -5.97
CA THR A 121 17.94 4.88 -5.37
C THR A 121 17.97 3.36 -5.25
N GLU A 122 19.07 2.81 -4.74
CA GLU A 122 19.16 1.38 -4.45
C GLU A 122 18.27 0.96 -3.28
N ASP A 123 17.93 1.91 -2.39
CA ASP A 123 17.06 1.70 -1.25
C ASP A 123 15.63 2.14 -1.60
N TYR A 124 14.71 1.19 -1.78
CA TYR A 124 13.34 1.52 -2.19
C TYR A 124 12.61 2.40 -1.16
N VAL A 125 12.88 2.25 0.13
CA VAL A 125 12.28 3.11 1.15
C VAL A 125 12.75 4.55 0.96
N GLN A 126 14.05 4.77 0.78
CA GLN A 126 14.57 6.10 0.53
C GLN A 126 14.00 6.68 -0.76
N SER A 127 13.86 5.87 -1.80
CA SER A 127 13.27 6.31 -3.07
C SER A 127 11.83 6.79 -2.91
N TYR A 128 10.99 6.04 -2.19
CA TYR A 128 9.61 6.46 -1.93
C TYR A 128 9.54 7.70 -1.04
N ARG A 129 10.46 7.86 -0.08
CA ARG A 129 10.55 9.09 0.72
C ARG A 129 10.98 10.28 -0.12
N ASN A 130 11.95 10.09 -1.03
CA ASN A 130 12.35 11.13 -1.99
C ASN A 130 11.17 11.56 -2.85
N TYR A 131 10.41 10.60 -3.35
CA TYR A 131 9.21 10.86 -4.16
C TYR A 131 8.18 11.67 -3.36
N TYR A 132 7.98 11.31 -2.09
CA TYR A 132 7.08 12.03 -1.20
C TYR A 132 7.51 13.49 -1.01
N VAL A 133 8.76 13.71 -0.67
CA VAL A 133 9.30 15.07 -0.45
C VAL A 133 9.26 15.88 -1.74
N GLY A 134 9.65 15.30 -2.87
CA GLY A 134 9.76 16.01 -4.14
C GLY A 134 8.44 16.32 -4.82
N ASP A 135 7.44 15.42 -4.70
CA ASP A 135 6.22 15.52 -5.50
C ASP A 135 4.93 15.59 -4.69
N LYS A 136 4.92 15.11 -3.45
CA LYS A 136 3.70 15.00 -2.64
C LYS A 136 3.63 16.03 -1.50
N LYS A 137 4.75 16.58 -1.09
CA LYS A 137 4.81 17.52 0.05
C LYS A 137 3.88 18.73 -0.13
N ARG A 138 3.71 19.21 -1.36
CA ARG A 138 2.87 20.38 -1.69
C ARG A 138 1.41 20.25 -1.27
N PHE A 139 0.90 19.01 -1.13
CA PHE A 139 -0.49 18.77 -0.71
C PHE A 139 -0.60 17.87 0.52
N ALA A 140 0.52 17.40 1.07
CA ALA A 140 0.52 16.44 2.16
C ALA A 140 -0.01 17.07 3.46
N LYS A 141 -1.01 16.43 4.04
CA LYS A 141 -1.60 16.76 5.34
C LYS A 141 -1.69 15.48 6.15
N TYR A 142 -1.65 15.62 7.47
CA TYR A 142 -1.65 14.50 8.41
C TYR A 142 -2.66 14.77 9.53
N THR A 143 -3.94 14.45 9.30
CA THR A 143 -5.01 14.63 10.28
C THR A 143 -4.88 13.59 11.39
N ASN A 144 -4.90 14.05 12.65
CA ASN A 144 -4.77 13.21 13.84
C ASN A 144 -3.49 12.34 13.85
N ARG A 145 -2.45 12.79 13.16
CA ARG A 145 -1.15 12.14 13.06
C ARG A 145 -0.06 13.20 13.00
N THR A 146 1.05 12.96 13.68
CA THR A 146 2.22 13.84 13.58
C THR A 146 2.80 13.76 12.17
N THR A 147 3.11 14.93 11.58
CA THR A 147 3.81 14.97 10.29
C THR A 147 5.15 14.25 10.41
N PRO A 148 5.45 13.29 9.52
CA PRO A 148 6.71 12.55 9.56
C PRO A 148 7.92 13.48 9.48
N GLU A 149 8.99 13.12 10.16
CA GLU A 149 10.23 13.94 10.22
C GLU A 149 10.77 14.27 8.83
N PHE A 150 10.78 13.28 7.91
CA PHE A 150 11.30 13.50 6.55
C PHE A 150 10.43 14.45 5.71
N MET A 151 9.22 14.76 6.18
CA MET A 151 8.29 15.69 5.52
C MET A 151 8.30 17.09 6.17
N GLN A 152 9.03 17.27 7.22
CA GLN A 152 9.12 18.56 7.92
C GLN A 152 10.11 19.53 7.26
#